data_224d23d297c5210a86e6e849fc2646c1
#
_entry.id   224d23d297c5210a86e6e849fc2646c1
#
_cell.length_a   1.000
_cell.length_b   1.000
_cell.length_c   1.000
_cell.angle_alpha   90.00
_cell.angle_beta   90.00
_cell.angle_gamma   90.00
#
_symmetry.space_group_name_H-M   'P 1'
#
loop_
_entity.id
_entity.type
_entity.pdbx_description
1 polymer ?
#
loop_
_entity_poly.entity_id
_entity_poly.type
_entity_poly.pdbx_seq_one_letter_code
_entity_poly.pdbx_strand_id
1 'polypeptide(L)'
;MDGCPSASLRHQGLYFTRLRSSSWIRGGDFLKNERLCVEAAPPGLALSKQQSRKAVIIMSVKAAETSKILIGSGGAVLEDVPHLTDWLPDLPTYANPLSHNPAYSAVRQYFVENTDVVAKDAVVNLSTAGDGIHFRRAGPRDKIYFRPEEVKACIVTCGGLCPGLNTVIREIVCGLWTQYGIREIYGIHGGYRGFYSRNTTDLTPKFVNDIHKRGGTILGTSRGGHDTTKIVDSIQDRGINQVYIIGGNGTQRGANLIHEECKRRGLKVVVAGIPKTIDNDIEIIDKSFGFDTAVEEAQRAINAAHVEAESIQNGIGLVKLMGRHSGYIAMHATLGSRDVDLCLVPEVPFYLDGPGGLNEFAKQRLRENGHMVIVVAEGAGQELIAESVGSFDKLSDASGNRLLLDVGLWLCQKLKDHFVKEFKEPLNLKYIDPTYMVRAIPSNASDNVYCTLLAHSAIHGAMAGYCGFTVGPVNNRHCYIPISRVTATQRQVNIADRMWARLVSSTNQPNFVCYNKFVQQLHKQNTLNQADEIESYVVAEISKSAATSPSSSSDGNGNGHAKRGNKEIPQMEISNRRYV
;
A
#
# COMPACT_ATOMS: atom_id res chain seq x y z
N MET A 1 -60.98 28.87 15.69
CA MET A 1 -61.25 29.92 14.68
C MET A 1 -60.08 29.87 13.76
N ASP A 2 -60.21 29.10 12.74
CA ASP A 2 -60.21 29.41 11.31
C ASP A 2 -58.79 29.67 10.78
N GLY A 3 -58.23 29.07 9.83
CA GLY A 3 -58.69 28.15 8.80
C GLY A 3 -57.50 27.73 7.94
N CYS A 4 -57.50 26.51 7.53
CA CYS A 4 -56.72 26.03 6.38
C CYS A 4 -57.20 26.59 5.06
N PRO A 5 -56.36 26.66 4.03
CA PRO A 5 -56.76 26.00 2.82
C PRO A 5 -55.71 25.13 2.16
N SER A 6 -56.20 24.04 1.64
CA SER A 6 -55.68 23.09 0.71
C SER A 6 -55.45 23.67 -0.70
N ALA A 7 -54.37 23.25 -1.37
CA ALA A 7 -54.33 23.26 -2.87
C ALA A 7 -53.25 22.21 -3.28
N SER A 8 -53.67 21.18 -3.84
CA SER A 8 -53.96 20.69 -5.18
C SER A 8 -52.70 20.20 -5.90
N LEU A 9 -52.68 18.90 -6.05
CA LEU A 9 -51.85 18.11 -6.98
C LEU A 9 -52.03 18.57 -8.44
N ARG A 10 -50.93 18.75 -9.14
CA ARG A 10 -50.91 18.64 -10.60
C ARG A 10 -49.84 17.65 -11.05
N HIS A 11 -50.30 16.61 -11.68
CA HIS A 11 -49.59 15.69 -12.55
C HIS A 11 -49.05 16.37 -13.81
N GLN A 12 -47.80 16.10 -14.15
CA GLN A 12 -47.29 16.12 -15.54
C GLN A 12 -46.14 15.10 -15.53
N GLY A 13 -46.15 14.00 -16.21
CA GLY A 13 -46.37 13.83 -17.65
C GLY A 13 -45.08 13.21 -18.18
N LEU A 14 -45.00 11.85 -18.17
CA LEU A 14 -43.93 11.04 -18.77
C LEU A 14 -43.87 11.27 -20.28
N TYR A 15 -42.71 11.59 -20.81
CA TYR A 15 -42.38 11.38 -22.22
C TYR A 15 -41.29 10.35 -22.37
N PHE A 16 -41.69 9.16 -22.79
CA PHE A 16 -40.86 8.16 -23.42
C PHE A 16 -40.60 8.54 -24.88
N THR A 17 -39.35 8.76 -25.25
CA THR A 17 -38.96 8.74 -26.66
C THR A 17 -38.18 7.47 -26.97
N ARG A 18 -38.85 6.64 -27.69
CA ARG A 18 -38.39 5.42 -28.35
C ARG A 18 -37.61 5.84 -29.59
N LEU A 19 -36.32 5.51 -29.72
CA LEU A 19 -35.61 5.54 -30.99
C LEU A 19 -35.34 4.12 -31.47
N ARG A 20 -35.83 3.90 -32.68
CA ARG A 20 -35.79 2.67 -33.44
C ARG A 20 -34.41 2.38 -34.02
N SER A 21 -34.15 1.11 -34.13
CA SER A 21 -33.13 0.43 -34.91
C SER A 21 -33.21 0.70 -36.42
N SER A 22 -32.09 0.82 -37.07
CA SER A 22 -31.81 0.42 -38.46
C SER A 22 -30.30 0.57 -38.66
N SER A 23 -29.56 -0.22 -39.35
CA SER A 23 -29.64 -1.38 -40.21
C SER A 23 -28.22 -1.69 -40.67
N TRP A 24 -27.91 -2.91 -40.75
CA TRP A 24 -26.85 -3.60 -41.46
C TRP A 24 -26.23 -2.91 -42.67
N ILE A 25 -24.90 -2.90 -42.79
CA ILE A 25 -24.16 -3.03 -44.06
C ILE A 25 -23.01 -4.01 -43.86
N ARG A 26 -23.02 -5.04 -44.71
CA ARG A 26 -21.96 -6.02 -44.95
C ARG A 26 -20.99 -5.54 -46.03
N GLY A 27 -19.79 -6.06 -45.98
CA GLY A 27 -18.92 -6.25 -47.17
C GLY A 27 -17.66 -5.39 -47.08
N GLY A 28 -16.51 -5.96 -47.14
CA GLY A 28 -15.82 -6.75 -48.04
C GLY A 28 -14.33 -6.51 -47.94
N ASP A 29 -13.57 -7.54 -47.97
CA ASP A 29 -12.16 -7.75 -48.21
C ASP A 29 -11.25 -6.58 -48.62
N PHE A 30 -10.11 -6.45 -47.92
CA PHE A 30 -8.84 -6.15 -48.59
C PHE A 30 -7.67 -6.76 -47.82
N LEU A 31 -7.21 -7.91 -48.30
CA LEU A 31 -5.86 -8.45 -48.06
C LEU A 31 -4.87 -7.63 -48.86
N LYS A 32 -3.81 -7.12 -48.23
CA LYS A 32 -2.50 -6.96 -48.87
C LYS A 32 -1.35 -7.12 -47.86
N ASN A 33 -0.56 -8.11 -48.18
CA ASN A 33 0.73 -8.46 -47.69
C ASN A 33 1.69 -7.27 -47.49
N GLU A 34 2.31 -7.19 -46.34
CA GLU A 34 3.72 -6.75 -46.26
C GLU A 34 4.49 -7.74 -45.37
N ARG A 35 5.38 -8.47 -46.06
CA ARG A 35 6.40 -9.31 -45.44
C ARG A 35 7.46 -8.39 -44.84
N LEU A 36 7.58 -8.35 -43.52
CA LEU A 36 8.78 -7.88 -42.86
C LEU A 36 9.71 -9.07 -42.65
N CYS A 37 10.86 -9.01 -43.28
CA CYS A 37 11.95 -9.95 -43.10
C CYS A 37 12.42 -9.93 -41.66
N VAL A 38 12.30 -11.08 -40.98
CA VAL A 38 12.97 -11.34 -39.71
C VAL A 38 14.33 -11.96 -40.06
N GLU A 39 15.40 -11.20 -39.91
CA GLU A 39 16.75 -11.74 -39.91
C GLU A 39 16.92 -12.61 -38.66
N ALA A 40 17.24 -13.88 -38.91
CA ALA A 40 17.53 -14.87 -37.90
C ALA A 40 18.88 -14.56 -37.24
N ALA A 41 18.88 -14.35 -35.93
CA ALA A 41 20.09 -14.34 -35.12
C ALA A 41 20.69 -15.77 -35.01
N PRO A 42 22.02 -15.90 -34.99
CA PRO A 42 22.67 -17.20 -34.94
C PRO A 42 22.46 -17.91 -33.61
N PRO A 43 22.39 -19.24 -33.58
CA PRO A 43 22.22 -20.03 -32.36
C PRO A 43 23.54 -20.16 -31.61
N GLY A 44 23.54 -19.77 -30.35
CA GLY A 44 24.62 -20.16 -29.44
C GLY A 44 25.05 -19.06 -28.49
N LEU A 45 24.34 -18.93 -27.39
CA LEU A 45 24.90 -18.55 -26.08
C LEU A 45 23.81 -18.78 -25.01
N ALA A 46 23.80 -19.99 -24.50
CA ALA A 46 23.02 -20.30 -23.28
C ALA A 46 23.76 -19.65 -22.10
N LEU A 47 23.24 -18.52 -21.64
CA LEU A 47 23.68 -17.88 -20.40
C LEU A 47 23.37 -18.83 -19.23
N SER A 48 24.38 -19.21 -18.46
CA SER A 48 24.25 -20.08 -17.30
C SER A 48 23.31 -19.46 -16.26
N LYS A 49 22.56 -20.30 -15.54
CA LYS A 49 21.66 -19.88 -14.44
C LYS A 49 22.35 -19.00 -13.37
N GLN A 50 23.67 -19.03 -13.32
CA GLN A 50 24.48 -18.22 -12.41
C GLN A 50 24.64 -16.77 -12.87
N GLN A 51 24.64 -16.49 -14.19
CA GLN A 51 24.70 -15.12 -14.71
C GLN A 51 23.35 -14.39 -14.60
N SER A 52 22.24 -15.11 -14.73
CA SER A 52 20.90 -14.56 -14.50
C SER A 52 20.67 -14.18 -13.03
N ARG A 53 21.20 -14.96 -12.07
CA ARG A 53 21.17 -14.62 -10.64
C ARG A 53 22.04 -13.40 -10.31
N LYS A 54 23.23 -13.26 -10.91
CA LYS A 54 24.08 -12.06 -10.75
C LYS A 54 23.44 -10.81 -11.34
N ALA A 55 22.74 -10.90 -12.46
CA ALA A 55 22.02 -9.75 -13.05
C ALA A 55 20.82 -9.30 -12.18
N VAL A 56 20.09 -10.25 -11.56
CA VAL A 56 19.00 -9.93 -10.62
C VAL A 56 19.54 -9.33 -9.31
N ILE A 57 20.65 -9.83 -8.80
CA ILE A 57 21.30 -9.29 -7.60
C ILE A 57 21.83 -7.86 -7.85
N ILE A 58 22.43 -7.60 -9.02
CA ILE A 58 22.91 -6.25 -9.39
C ILE A 58 21.75 -5.26 -9.57
N MET A 59 20.58 -5.69 -10.07
CA MET A 59 19.39 -4.84 -10.13
C MET A 59 18.75 -4.58 -8.76
N SER A 60 18.81 -5.51 -7.82
CA SER A 60 18.29 -5.30 -6.46
C SER A 60 19.20 -4.39 -5.63
N VAL A 61 20.50 -4.48 -5.81
CA VAL A 61 21.47 -3.58 -5.15
C VAL A 61 21.39 -2.15 -5.69
N LYS A 62 21.14 -1.94 -7.00
CA LYS A 62 20.94 -0.59 -7.54
C LYS A 62 19.64 0.10 -7.10
N ALA A 63 18.64 -0.63 -6.65
CA ALA A 63 17.41 -0.03 -6.11
C ALA A 63 17.57 0.46 -4.65
N ALA A 64 18.61 0.02 -3.94
CA ALA A 64 18.88 0.44 -2.56
C ALA A 64 19.75 1.72 -2.46
N GLU A 65 20.33 2.21 -3.56
CA GLU A 65 21.23 3.37 -3.55
C GLU A 65 20.55 4.75 -3.52
N THR A 66 19.21 4.83 -3.44
CA THR A 66 18.49 6.12 -3.50
C THR A 66 18.06 6.69 -2.15
N SER A 67 18.26 6.00 -1.03
CA SER A 67 17.97 6.56 0.29
C SER A 67 19.23 7.14 0.91
N LYS A 68 19.18 8.41 1.32
CA LYS A 68 20.25 9.11 2.04
C LYS A 68 20.27 8.58 3.48
N ILE A 69 21.32 7.85 3.84
CA ILE A 69 21.50 7.33 5.20
C ILE A 69 22.39 8.30 5.98
N LEU A 70 21.88 8.80 7.09
CA LEU A 70 22.64 9.65 8.02
C LEU A 70 22.74 8.93 9.38
N ILE A 71 23.94 8.92 9.97
CA ILE A 71 24.17 8.36 11.29
C ILE A 71 24.31 9.50 12.28
N GLY A 72 23.42 9.57 13.26
CA GLY A 72 23.47 10.55 14.35
C GLY A 72 24.62 10.28 15.32
N SER A 73 25.05 11.28 16.07
CA SER A 73 26.11 11.17 17.08
C SER A 73 25.81 10.14 18.20
N GLY A 74 24.55 9.76 18.37
CA GLY A 74 24.09 8.73 19.31
C GLY A 74 23.89 7.36 18.69
N GLY A 75 24.34 7.12 17.44
CA GLY A 75 24.18 5.84 16.73
C GLY A 75 22.85 5.66 15.98
N ALA A 76 21.89 6.58 16.13
CA ALA A 76 20.61 6.51 15.45
C ALA A 76 20.79 6.60 13.92
N VAL A 77 20.22 5.65 13.19
CA VAL A 77 20.27 5.59 11.71
C VAL A 77 19.03 6.27 11.14
N LEU A 78 19.22 7.40 10.47
CA LEU A 78 18.14 8.11 9.76
C LEU A 78 18.12 7.69 8.28
N GLU A 79 17.04 7.06 7.83
CA GLU A 79 16.71 6.94 6.43
C GLU A 79 16.07 8.26 5.95
N ASP A 80 16.90 9.16 5.43
CA ASP A 80 16.47 10.50 5.06
C ASP A 80 15.90 10.58 3.66
N VAL A 81 15.05 11.57 3.45
CA VAL A 81 14.46 11.87 2.15
C VAL A 81 15.34 12.86 1.36
N PRO A 82 15.36 12.78 0.02
CA PRO A 82 16.08 13.76 -0.81
C PRO A 82 15.59 15.18 -0.56
N HIS A 83 16.46 16.14 -0.76
CA HIS A 83 16.16 17.56 -0.61
C HIS A 83 16.61 18.33 -1.85
N LEU A 84 15.93 19.41 -2.21
CA LEU A 84 16.28 20.24 -3.37
C LEU A 84 17.73 20.70 -3.37
N THR A 85 18.29 20.99 -2.19
CA THR A 85 19.69 21.41 -2.04
C THR A 85 20.71 20.31 -2.37
N ASP A 86 20.29 19.06 -2.51
CA ASP A 86 21.19 17.97 -2.91
C ASP A 86 21.66 18.12 -4.37
N TRP A 87 20.92 18.87 -5.21
CA TRP A 87 21.32 19.17 -6.60
C TRP A 87 21.19 20.64 -6.99
N LEU A 88 20.62 21.48 -6.13
CA LEU A 88 20.51 22.93 -6.27
C LEU A 88 21.02 23.60 -4.99
N PRO A 89 22.34 23.65 -4.74
CA PRO A 89 22.89 24.03 -3.43
C PRO A 89 22.63 25.50 -3.08
N ASP A 90 22.50 26.39 -4.07
CA ASP A 90 22.40 27.83 -3.86
C ASP A 90 20.95 28.36 -3.81
N LEU A 91 19.98 27.50 -3.44
CA LEU A 91 18.60 27.92 -3.33
C LEU A 91 18.38 28.89 -2.15
N PRO A 92 17.71 30.03 -2.38
CA PRO A 92 17.36 30.95 -1.31
C PRO A 92 16.30 30.34 -0.38
N THR A 93 16.38 30.69 0.89
CA THR A 93 15.39 30.31 1.90
C THR A 93 14.59 31.51 2.36
N TYR A 94 13.34 31.27 2.71
CA TYR A 94 12.37 32.29 3.16
C TYR A 94 11.80 31.89 4.53
N ALA A 95 11.38 32.88 5.32
CA ALA A 95 10.65 32.62 6.55
C ALA A 95 9.28 32.00 6.24
N ASN A 96 8.88 31.03 7.02
CA ASN A 96 7.58 30.40 6.84
C ASN A 96 6.45 31.38 7.20
N PRO A 97 5.47 31.63 6.31
CA PRO A 97 4.36 32.55 6.58
C PRO A 97 3.49 32.14 7.78
N LEU A 98 3.54 30.87 8.18
CA LEU A 98 2.83 30.38 9.37
C LEU A 98 3.32 31.02 10.67
N SER A 99 4.53 31.55 10.72
CA SER A 99 5.07 32.30 11.89
C SER A 99 4.22 33.52 12.27
N HIS A 100 3.53 34.09 11.29
CA HIS A 100 2.67 35.27 11.49
C HIS A 100 1.19 34.92 11.66
N ASN A 101 0.81 33.64 11.62
CA ASN A 101 -0.58 33.23 11.76
C ASN A 101 -0.98 33.17 13.25
N PRO A 102 -1.97 34.00 13.68
CA PRO A 102 -2.41 34.06 15.08
C PRO A 102 -2.86 32.73 15.66
N ALA A 103 -3.41 31.85 14.82
CA ALA A 103 -3.85 30.51 15.24
C ALA A 103 -2.73 29.65 15.86
N TYR A 104 -1.47 29.93 15.50
CA TYR A 104 -0.31 29.16 15.97
C TYR A 104 0.51 29.88 17.04
N SER A 105 0.17 31.10 17.38
CA SER A 105 0.91 31.92 18.36
C SER A 105 0.94 31.33 19.78
N ALA A 106 -0.06 30.52 20.15
CA ALA A 106 -0.11 29.83 21.42
C ALA A 106 0.67 28.50 21.45
N VAL A 107 1.13 28.01 20.31
CA VAL A 107 1.83 26.72 20.21
C VAL A 107 3.32 26.94 20.46
N ARG A 108 3.83 26.42 21.57
CA ARG A 108 5.22 26.63 22.04
C ARG A 108 6.29 26.13 21.06
N GLN A 109 6.02 25.07 20.31
CA GLN A 109 6.91 24.45 19.33
C GLN A 109 6.10 24.06 18.10
N TYR A 110 5.66 25.06 17.33
CA TYR A 110 4.90 24.80 16.14
C TYR A 110 5.77 24.23 15.01
N PHE A 111 6.95 24.79 14.82
CA PHE A 111 7.89 24.31 13.80
C PHE A 111 8.62 23.07 14.30
N VAL A 112 8.70 22.08 13.40
CA VAL A 112 9.44 20.83 13.62
C VAL A 112 10.90 21.07 13.27
N GLU A 113 11.80 20.71 14.18
CA GLU A 113 13.23 20.86 13.96
C GLU A 113 13.74 19.84 12.92
N ASN A 114 14.84 20.18 12.24
CA ASN A 114 15.45 19.27 11.27
C ASN A 114 16.08 18.04 11.91
N THR A 115 16.31 18.08 13.20
CA THR A 115 16.84 16.98 14.02
C THR A 115 15.75 16.05 14.58
N ASP A 116 14.47 16.45 14.46
CA ASP A 116 13.35 15.64 14.93
C ASP A 116 13.15 14.41 14.05
N VAL A 117 13.31 13.23 14.64
CA VAL A 117 13.14 11.93 13.98
C VAL A 117 12.17 11.05 14.77
N VAL A 118 11.59 10.07 14.10
CA VAL A 118 10.69 9.08 14.70
C VAL A 118 11.27 7.70 14.46
N ALA A 119 11.39 6.91 15.51
CA ALA A 119 11.86 5.53 15.41
C ALA A 119 10.87 4.67 14.63
N LYS A 120 11.37 3.79 13.77
CA LYS A 120 10.57 2.81 13.03
C LYS A 120 9.86 1.85 14.01
N ASP A 121 10.60 1.34 14.99
CA ASP A 121 10.10 0.36 15.94
C ASP A 121 9.82 1.03 17.29
N ALA A 122 8.57 0.94 17.76
CA ALA A 122 8.17 1.46 19.08
C ALA A 122 8.58 0.52 20.24
N VAL A 123 8.75 -0.76 19.95
CA VAL A 123 9.12 -1.78 20.93
C VAL A 123 10.52 -2.27 20.62
N VAL A 124 11.42 -2.05 21.55
CA VAL A 124 12.83 -2.43 21.46
C VAL A 124 13.14 -3.47 22.53
N ASN A 125 13.82 -4.53 22.16
CA ASN A 125 14.33 -5.51 23.13
C ASN A 125 15.63 -4.97 23.75
N LEU A 126 15.66 -4.79 25.06
CA LEU A 126 16.83 -4.26 25.78
C LEU A 126 18.10 -5.09 25.62
N SER A 127 17.97 -6.40 25.35
CA SER A 127 19.12 -7.30 25.14
C SER A 127 19.70 -7.24 23.72
N THR A 128 18.90 -6.75 22.75
CA THR A 128 19.28 -6.68 21.33
C THR A 128 19.16 -5.26 20.76
N ALA A 129 19.07 -4.26 21.67
CA ALA A 129 18.96 -2.87 21.30
C ALA A 129 20.20 -2.43 20.51
N GLY A 130 20.06 -2.40 19.19
CA GLY A 130 20.97 -1.76 18.26
C GLY A 130 20.43 -0.40 17.83
N ASP A 131 21.19 0.29 17.00
CA ASP A 131 20.82 1.58 16.45
C ASP A 131 19.62 1.41 15.48
N GLY A 132 18.41 1.68 15.98
CA GLY A 132 17.18 1.52 15.24
C GLY A 132 17.07 2.50 14.05
N ILE A 133 16.32 2.09 13.01
CA ILE A 133 16.01 2.95 11.88
C ILE A 133 15.03 4.04 12.31
N HIS A 134 15.27 5.26 11.85
CA HIS A 134 14.43 6.42 12.10
C HIS A 134 14.03 7.08 10.78
N PHE A 135 12.88 7.76 10.81
CA PHE A 135 12.39 8.60 9.73
C PHE A 135 12.26 10.05 10.18
N ARG A 136 12.41 10.97 9.25
CA ARG A 136 12.26 12.39 9.53
C ARG A 136 10.83 12.72 9.92
N ARG A 137 10.63 13.37 11.09
CA ARG A 137 9.31 13.82 11.52
C ARG A 137 8.72 14.81 10.53
N ALA A 138 7.47 14.59 10.10
CA ALA A 138 6.75 15.50 9.22
C ALA A 138 6.18 16.69 10.00
N GLY A 139 6.02 17.81 9.31
CA GLY A 139 5.45 19.04 9.84
C GLY A 139 6.13 20.29 9.29
N PRO A 140 5.63 21.47 9.62
CA PRO A 140 6.14 22.73 9.10
C PRO A 140 7.56 23.01 9.61
N ARG A 141 8.40 23.57 8.74
CA ARG A 141 9.75 24.05 9.05
C ARG A 141 9.76 25.58 9.13
N ASP A 142 10.62 26.14 9.96
CA ASP A 142 10.80 27.58 10.09
C ASP A 142 11.21 28.24 8.76
N LYS A 143 12.05 27.55 7.99
CA LYS A 143 12.51 27.99 6.68
C LYS A 143 11.87 27.17 5.57
N ILE A 144 11.47 27.85 4.49
CA ILE A 144 10.90 27.28 3.27
C ILE A 144 11.74 27.67 2.06
N TYR A 145 11.66 26.88 0.97
CA TYR A 145 12.44 27.06 -0.24
C TYR A 145 11.65 27.62 -1.43
N PHE A 146 10.37 27.91 -1.20
CA PHE A 146 9.48 28.47 -2.21
C PHE A 146 8.78 29.70 -1.65
N ARG A 147 8.74 30.77 -2.44
CA ARG A 147 7.81 31.86 -2.18
C ARG A 147 6.41 31.44 -2.61
N PRO A 148 5.35 31.84 -1.88
CA PRO A 148 3.98 31.47 -2.25
C PRO A 148 3.60 31.84 -3.70
N GLU A 149 4.10 32.99 -4.18
CA GLU A 149 3.78 33.55 -5.50
C GLU A 149 4.43 32.77 -6.65
N GLU A 150 5.53 32.05 -6.39
CA GLU A 150 6.23 31.26 -7.42
C GLU A 150 5.70 29.82 -7.51
N VAL A 151 4.84 29.39 -6.57
CA VAL A 151 4.39 28.01 -6.54
C VAL A 151 3.27 27.77 -7.52
N LYS A 152 3.52 26.82 -8.44
CA LYS A 152 2.52 26.19 -9.30
C LYS A 152 2.42 24.72 -8.92
N ALA A 153 1.34 24.40 -8.19
CA ALA A 153 1.11 23.07 -7.66
C ALA A 153 0.21 22.25 -8.58
N CYS A 154 0.44 20.94 -8.69
CA CYS A 154 -0.52 20.05 -9.31
C CYS A 154 -0.83 18.83 -8.45
N ILE A 155 -2.05 18.31 -8.58
CA ILE A 155 -2.54 17.13 -7.87
C ILE A 155 -3.00 16.11 -8.89
N VAL A 156 -2.57 14.85 -8.74
CA VAL A 156 -2.96 13.74 -9.60
C VAL A 156 -3.35 12.52 -8.77
N THR A 157 -4.43 11.84 -9.17
CA THR A 157 -4.89 10.59 -8.56
C THR A 157 -4.75 9.43 -9.53
N CYS A 158 -4.13 8.32 -9.11
CA CYS A 158 -3.88 7.15 -9.93
C CYS A 158 -4.31 5.85 -9.24
N GLY A 159 -4.69 4.85 -10.04
CA GLY A 159 -5.03 3.51 -9.57
C GLY A 159 -6.51 3.36 -9.16
N GLY A 160 -6.81 2.38 -8.28
CA GLY A 160 -8.17 2.12 -7.81
C GLY A 160 -8.74 3.20 -6.90
N LEU A 161 -10.05 3.19 -6.69
CA LEU A 161 -10.70 4.09 -5.74
C LEU A 161 -10.42 3.67 -4.29
N CYS A 162 -10.48 4.65 -3.39
CA CYS A 162 -10.35 4.47 -1.95
C CYS A 162 -11.14 5.58 -1.25
N PRO A 163 -11.84 5.31 -0.15
CA PRO A 163 -12.47 6.36 0.64
C PRO A 163 -11.43 7.39 1.11
N GLY A 164 -11.74 8.68 1.01
CA GLY A 164 -10.83 9.75 1.42
C GLY A 164 -10.02 10.42 0.29
N LEU A 165 -10.03 9.89 -0.94
CA LEU A 165 -9.33 10.52 -2.07
C LEU A 165 -9.71 11.99 -2.26
N ASN A 166 -11.02 12.28 -2.29
CA ASN A 166 -11.51 13.65 -2.42
C ASN A 166 -11.17 14.50 -1.20
N THR A 167 -11.13 13.92 -0.01
CA THR A 167 -10.71 14.62 1.22
C THR A 167 -9.26 15.05 1.11
N VAL A 168 -8.35 14.16 0.68
CA VAL A 168 -6.93 14.50 0.46
C VAL A 168 -6.79 15.63 -0.57
N ILE A 169 -7.50 15.55 -1.71
CA ILE A 169 -7.47 16.60 -2.74
C ILE A 169 -7.91 17.94 -2.13
N ARG A 170 -9.04 17.94 -1.43
CA ARG A 170 -9.59 19.14 -0.78
C ARG A 170 -8.60 19.76 0.20
N GLU A 171 -8.03 18.94 1.05
CA GLU A 171 -7.13 19.42 2.11
C GLU A 171 -5.78 19.90 1.57
N ILE A 172 -5.28 19.31 0.46
CA ILE A 172 -4.12 19.90 -0.24
C ILE A 172 -4.46 21.28 -0.80
N VAL A 173 -5.60 21.42 -1.47
CA VAL A 173 -6.01 22.71 -2.04
C VAL A 173 -6.24 23.76 -0.95
N CYS A 174 -7.01 23.42 0.08
CA CYS A 174 -7.29 24.34 1.18
C CYS A 174 -6.02 24.70 1.97
N GLY A 175 -5.15 23.71 2.24
CA GLY A 175 -3.90 23.94 2.96
C GLY A 175 -2.92 24.84 2.19
N LEU A 176 -2.71 24.58 0.89
CA LEU A 176 -1.89 25.43 0.03
C LEU A 176 -2.44 26.87 -0.01
N TRP A 177 -3.75 27.00 -0.13
CA TRP A 177 -4.43 28.31 -0.24
C TRP A 177 -4.42 29.09 1.05
N THR A 178 -4.79 28.46 2.17
CA THR A 178 -5.01 29.17 3.45
C THR A 178 -3.75 29.28 4.29
N GLN A 179 -2.88 28.29 4.27
CA GLN A 179 -1.67 28.26 5.10
C GLN A 179 -0.50 29.00 4.44
N TYR A 180 -0.35 28.81 3.12
CA TYR A 180 0.79 29.37 2.38
C TYR A 180 0.44 30.45 1.37
N GLY A 181 -0.84 30.73 1.13
CA GLY A 181 -1.26 31.78 0.20
C GLY A 181 -1.11 31.43 -1.28
N ILE A 182 -0.89 30.15 -1.62
CA ILE A 182 -0.69 29.68 -2.99
C ILE A 182 -2.01 29.72 -3.77
N ARG A 183 -1.96 30.21 -5.01
CA ARG A 183 -3.16 30.44 -5.85
C ARG A 183 -3.18 29.60 -7.12
N GLU A 184 -2.05 29.19 -7.66
CA GLU A 184 -1.97 28.38 -8.86
C GLU A 184 -1.92 26.89 -8.49
N ILE A 185 -3.10 26.24 -8.45
CA ILE A 185 -3.27 24.84 -8.07
C ILE A 185 -4.07 24.13 -9.16
N TYR A 186 -3.49 23.12 -9.78
CA TYR A 186 -4.05 22.40 -10.91
C TYR A 186 -4.41 20.96 -10.55
N GLY A 187 -5.59 20.51 -10.96
CA GLY A 187 -5.98 19.10 -10.93
C GLY A 187 -5.66 18.43 -12.27
N ILE A 188 -4.92 17.34 -12.26
CA ILE A 188 -4.60 16.55 -13.46
C ILE A 188 -5.64 15.44 -13.59
N HIS A 189 -6.41 15.44 -14.69
CA HIS A 189 -7.48 14.46 -14.90
C HIS A 189 -6.98 13.16 -15.52
N GLY A 190 -7.56 12.03 -15.07
CA GLY A 190 -7.32 10.72 -15.67
C GLY A 190 -5.96 10.12 -15.39
N GLY A 191 -5.37 10.42 -14.23
CA GLY A 191 -4.09 9.88 -13.80
C GLY A 191 -2.89 10.42 -14.59
N TYR A 192 -1.81 9.65 -14.68
CA TYR A 192 -0.57 10.08 -15.33
C TYR A 192 -0.74 10.52 -16.79
N ARG A 193 -1.69 9.95 -17.53
CA ARG A 193 -2.01 10.38 -18.90
C ARG A 193 -2.43 11.84 -19.01
N GLY A 194 -3.04 12.38 -17.95
CA GLY A 194 -3.50 13.77 -17.89
C GLY A 194 -2.40 14.80 -18.07
N PHE A 195 -1.16 14.49 -17.71
CA PHE A 195 -0.04 15.40 -17.88
C PHE A 195 0.19 15.75 -19.36
N TYR A 196 0.26 14.75 -20.23
CA TYR A 196 0.55 14.95 -21.65
C TYR A 196 -0.70 15.07 -22.54
N SER A 197 -1.89 14.67 -22.04
CA SER A 197 -3.16 15.01 -22.70
C SER A 197 -3.63 16.43 -22.39
N ARG A 198 -2.91 17.16 -21.52
CA ARG A 198 -3.20 18.52 -21.06
C ARG A 198 -4.61 18.71 -20.50
N ASN A 199 -5.17 17.65 -19.93
CA ASN A 199 -6.50 17.70 -19.31
C ASN A 199 -6.36 18.11 -17.84
N THR A 200 -6.62 19.38 -17.56
CA THR A 200 -6.44 19.98 -16.23
C THR A 200 -7.59 20.93 -15.87
N THR A 201 -7.80 21.09 -14.57
CA THR A 201 -8.77 22.02 -13.99
C THR A 201 -8.10 22.84 -12.90
N ASP A 202 -8.40 24.14 -12.85
CA ASP A 202 -7.98 24.99 -11.74
C ASP A 202 -8.74 24.62 -10.48
N LEU A 203 -7.98 24.38 -9.40
CA LEU A 203 -8.53 23.99 -8.12
C LEU A 203 -8.51 25.18 -7.16
N THR A 204 -9.70 25.55 -6.69
CA THR A 204 -9.88 26.60 -5.68
C THR A 204 -10.62 26.04 -4.46
N PRO A 205 -10.53 26.66 -3.26
CA PRO A 205 -11.31 26.24 -2.11
C PRO A 205 -12.82 26.19 -2.39
N LYS A 206 -13.33 27.11 -3.21
CA LYS A 206 -14.74 27.09 -3.64
C LYS A 206 -15.07 25.88 -4.48
N PHE A 207 -14.19 25.50 -5.42
CA PHE A 207 -14.39 24.33 -6.28
C PHE A 207 -14.38 23.02 -5.48
N VAL A 208 -13.50 22.90 -4.49
CA VAL A 208 -13.33 21.67 -3.70
C VAL A 208 -14.18 21.64 -2.42
N ASN A 209 -15.02 22.64 -2.16
CA ASN A 209 -15.72 22.79 -0.88
C ASN A 209 -16.45 21.54 -0.39
N ASP A 210 -17.19 20.89 -1.27
CA ASP A 210 -18.08 19.77 -0.91
C ASP A 210 -17.63 18.40 -1.44
N ILE A 211 -16.45 18.30 -2.08
CA ILE A 211 -16.01 17.07 -2.73
C ILE A 211 -15.76 15.93 -1.73
N HIS A 212 -15.36 16.23 -0.49
CA HIS A 212 -15.14 15.24 0.56
C HIS A 212 -16.41 14.48 0.98
N LYS A 213 -17.59 15.03 0.68
CA LYS A 213 -18.88 14.37 0.90
C LYS A 213 -19.23 13.33 -0.17
N ARG A 214 -18.36 13.16 -1.17
CA ARG A 214 -18.55 12.23 -2.28
C ARG A 214 -17.44 11.21 -2.30
N GLY A 215 -17.79 9.95 -2.53
CA GLY A 215 -16.81 8.91 -2.82
C GLY A 215 -16.14 9.11 -4.18
N GLY A 216 -15.12 8.29 -4.45
CA GLY A 216 -14.34 8.37 -5.67
C GLY A 216 -13.35 9.54 -5.72
N THR A 217 -13.06 10.04 -6.92
CA THR A 217 -12.18 11.18 -7.14
C THR A 217 -12.72 12.12 -8.22
N ILE A 218 -12.75 13.42 -7.94
CA ILE A 218 -13.17 14.44 -8.91
C ILE A 218 -12.22 14.57 -10.11
N LEU A 219 -10.96 14.16 -9.92
CA LEU A 219 -9.94 14.20 -10.97
C LEU A 219 -9.98 12.98 -11.89
N GLY A 220 -10.84 11.99 -11.58
CA GLY A 220 -10.79 10.70 -12.23
C GLY A 220 -9.48 9.98 -11.97
N THR A 221 -9.37 8.77 -12.45
CA THR A 221 -8.18 7.94 -12.25
C THR A 221 -7.97 7.03 -13.45
N SER A 222 -6.74 6.58 -13.65
CA SER A 222 -6.42 5.53 -14.62
C SER A 222 -5.38 4.57 -14.07
N ARG A 223 -5.35 3.38 -14.67
CA ARG A 223 -4.26 2.42 -14.50
C ARG A 223 -3.35 2.49 -15.71
N GLY A 224 -2.03 2.44 -15.50
CA GLY A 224 -1.03 2.59 -16.56
C GLY A 224 -0.91 4.03 -17.10
N GLY A 225 -0.30 4.17 -18.29
CA GLY A 225 -0.10 5.47 -18.94
C GLY A 225 1.01 6.31 -18.31
N HIS A 226 1.95 5.69 -17.59
CA HIS A 226 3.16 6.34 -17.11
C HIS A 226 4.18 6.44 -18.25
N ASP A 227 4.61 7.66 -18.55
CA ASP A 227 5.70 7.98 -19.47
C ASP A 227 6.50 9.11 -18.80
N THR A 228 7.61 8.74 -18.20
CA THR A 228 8.41 9.67 -17.36
C THR A 228 8.81 10.91 -18.14
N THR A 229 9.29 10.74 -19.37
CA THR A 229 9.79 11.86 -20.19
C THR A 229 8.66 12.84 -20.50
N LYS A 230 7.53 12.36 -21.03
CA LYS A 230 6.38 13.22 -21.38
C LYS A 230 5.76 13.90 -20.17
N ILE A 231 5.76 13.22 -19.01
CA ILE A 231 5.25 13.79 -17.75
C ILE A 231 6.16 14.95 -17.32
N VAL A 232 7.48 14.74 -17.29
CA VAL A 232 8.44 15.77 -16.85
C VAL A 232 8.52 16.91 -17.86
N ASP A 233 8.43 16.64 -19.16
CA ASP A 233 8.31 17.68 -20.19
C ASP A 233 7.09 18.58 -19.93
N SER A 234 5.92 17.96 -19.65
CA SER A 234 4.70 18.71 -19.33
C SER A 234 4.80 19.52 -18.02
N ILE A 235 5.51 19.00 -17.02
CA ILE A 235 5.79 19.71 -15.75
C ILE A 235 6.64 20.94 -16.03
N GLN A 236 7.71 20.78 -16.81
CA GLN A 236 8.66 21.84 -17.16
C GLN A 236 8.00 22.91 -18.04
N ASP A 237 7.29 22.52 -19.11
CA ASP A 237 6.61 23.43 -20.04
C ASP A 237 5.57 24.32 -19.36
N ARG A 238 4.94 23.80 -18.31
CA ARG A 238 3.90 24.50 -17.56
C ARG A 238 4.41 25.26 -16.34
N GLY A 239 5.71 25.13 -16.05
CA GLY A 239 6.35 25.73 -14.88
C GLY A 239 5.83 25.18 -13.55
N ILE A 240 5.29 23.94 -13.54
CA ILE A 240 4.86 23.28 -12.30
C ILE A 240 6.10 22.96 -11.47
N ASN A 241 6.08 23.34 -10.19
CA ASN A 241 7.20 23.13 -9.28
C ASN A 241 6.84 22.35 -8.01
N GLN A 242 5.55 22.02 -7.79
CA GLN A 242 5.12 21.07 -6.75
C GLN A 242 4.13 20.06 -7.34
N VAL A 243 4.42 18.78 -7.19
CA VAL A 243 3.64 17.67 -7.73
C VAL A 243 3.19 16.74 -6.59
N TYR A 244 1.88 16.69 -6.34
CA TYR A 244 1.26 15.85 -5.33
C TYR A 244 0.63 14.63 -5.99
N ILE A 245 1.18 13.44 -5.73
CA ILE A 245 0.81 12.19 -6.40
C ILE A 245 0.12 11.26 -5.40
N ILE A 246 -1.18 11.00 -5.62
CA ILE A 246 -1.98 10.15 -4.75
C ILE A 246 -2.21 8.81 -5.45
N GLY A 247 -1.67 7.71 -4.89
CA GLY A 247 -1.86 6.41 -5.50
C GLY A 247 -1.13 5.25 -4.82
N GLY A 248 -1.39 4.04 -5.28
CA GLY A 248 -0.81 2.80 -4.75
C GLY A 248 0.64 2.56 -5.16
N ASN A 249 1.18 1.38 -4.83
CA ASN A 249 2.60 1.02 -5.03
C ASN A 249 3.12 1.29 -6.45
N GLY A 250 2.38 0.90 -7.49
CA GLY A 250 2.77 1.19 -8.88
C GLY A 250 2.83 2.69 -9.19
N THR A 251 1.92 3.47 -8.61
CA THR A 251 1.91 4.93 -8.73
C THR A 251 3.07 5.56 -7.99
N GLN A 252 3.40 5.09 -6.81
CA GLN A 252 4.54 5.56 -6.03
C GLN A 252 5.88 5.26 -6.75
N ARG A 253 6.01 4.07 -7.38
CA ARG A 253 7.16 3.79 -8.25
C ARG A 253 7.27 4.80 -9.40
N GLY A 254 6.15 5.13 -10.03
CA GLY A 254 6.10 6.18 -11.05
C GLY A 254 6.47 7.56 -10.50
N ALA A 255 6.05 7.91 -9.30
CA ALA A 255 6.42 9.15 -8.62
C ALA A 255 7.94 9.23 -8.37
N ASN A 256 8.56 8.12 -7.98
CA ASN A 256 10.02 8.06 -7.81
C ASN A 256 10.75 8.29 -9.14
N LEU A 257 10.30 7.68 -10.24
CA LEU A 257 10.87 7.90 -11.57
C LEU A 257 10.73 9.37 -12.02
N ILE A 258 9.61 10.03 -11.74
CA ILE A 258 9.42 11.46 -12.02
C ILE A 258 10.40 12.30 -11.19
N HIS A 259 10.55 11.97 -9.89
CA HIS A 259 11.52 12.63 -9.02
C HIS A 259 12.95 12.53 -9.56
N GLU A 260 13.41 11.31 -9.87
CA GLU A 260 14.77 11.08 -10.39
C GLU A 260 15.00 11.82 -11.71
N GLU A 261 14.02 11.87 -12.60
CA GLU A 261 14.14 12.61 -13.86
C GLU A 261 14.17 14.13 -13.65
N CYS A 262 13.35 14.66 -12.72
CA CYS A 262 13.42 16.08 -12.34
C CYS A 262 14.80 16.44 -11.76
N LYS A 263 15.34 15.58 -10.88
CA LYS A 263 16.68 15.72 -10.32
C LYS A 263 17.77 15.67 -11.40
N ARG A 264 17.69 14.71 -12.33
CA ARG A 264 18.63 14.57 -13.45
C ARG A 264 18.66 15.80 -14.36
N ARG A 265 17.50 16.45 -14.54
CA ARG A 265 17.38 17.70 -15.32
C ARG A 265 17.74 18.96 -14.52
N GLY A 266 18.04 18.86 -13.23
CA GLY A 266 18.34 20.01 -12.37
C GLY A 266 17.14 20.93 -12.14
N LEU A 267 15.90 20.40 -12.17
CA LEU A 267 14.69 21.20 -12.02
C LEU A 267 14.39 21.48 -10.54
N LYS A 268 13.92 22.71 -10.24
CA LYS A 268 13.35 23.07 -8.92
C LYS A 268 11.92 22.55 -8.81
N VAL A 269 11.75 21.21 -8.76
CA VAL A 269 10.45 20.54 -8.71
C VAL A 269 10.44 19.55 -7.55
N VAL A 270 9.46 19.70 -6.68
CA VAL A 270 9.18 18.76 -5.59
C VAL A 270 8.15 17.73 -6.03
N VAL A 271 8.45 16.45 -5.79
CA VAL A 271 7.50 15.34 -5.95
C VAL A 271 7.18 14.77 -4.56
N ALA A 272 5.93 14.94 -4.15
CA ALA A 272 5.40 14.44 -2.88
C ALA A 272 4.38 13.32 -3.13
N GLY A 273 4.63 12.14 -2.59
CA GLY A 273 3.74 10.99 -2.65
C GLY A 273 2.76 10.96 -1.48
N ILE A 274 1.52 10.58 -1.75
CA ILE A 274 0.53 10.25 -0.72
C ILE A 274 0.08 8.82 -1.00
N PRO A 275 0.43 7.87 -0.11
CA PRO A 275 0.23 6.46 -0.35
C PRO A 275 -1.24 6.13 -0.22
N LYS A 276 -1.80 5.48 -1.23
CA LYS A 276 -3.19 5.08 -1.31
C LYS A 276 -3.31 3.59 -1.52
N THR A 277 -3.68 2.89 -0.49
CA THR A 277 -4.11 1.50 -0.52
C THR A 277 -5.23 1.31 0.49
N ILE A 278 -6.29 0.61 0.09
CA ILE A 278 -7.37 0.25 1.01
C ILE A 278 -6.99 -0.98 1.83
N ASP A 279 -6.08 -1.80 1.32
CA ASP A 279 -5.70 -3.10 1.87
C ASP A 279 -4.79 -2.99 3.11
N ASN A 280 -4.31 -1.78 3.43
CA ASN A 280 -3.36 -1.53 4.52
C ASN A 280 -2.05 -2.33 4.40
N ASP A 281 -1.57 -2.49 3.17
CA ASP A 281 -0.44 -3.35 2.80
C ASP A 281 0.91 -2.63 2.67
N ILE A 282 1.05 -1.42 3.23
CA ILE A 282 2.31 -0.67 3.29
C ILE A 282 3.03 -0.99 4.60
N GLU A 283 4.24 -1.56 4.49
CA GLU A 283 4.97 -2.12 5.64
C GLU A 283 5.33 -1.09 6.73
N ILE A 284 5.73 0.12 6.34
CA ILE A 284 6.35 1.10 7.24
C ILE A 284 5.30 1.90 8.02
N ILE A 285 4.18 2.22 7.38
CA ILE A 285 3.15 3.05 8.00
C ILE A 285 2.21 2.23 8.87
N ASP A 286 1.75 2.83 9.96
CA ASP A 286 0.83 2.19 10.90
C ASP A 286 -0.48 1.79 10.22
N LYS A 287 -1.02 2.69 9.39
CA LYS A 287 -2.30 2.52 8.71
C LYS A 287 -2.37 3.38 7.44
N SER A 288 -3.05 2.90 6.41
CA SER A 288 -3.39 3.65 5.21
C SER A 288 -4.78 4.30 5.32
N PHE A 289 -4.99 5.44 4.66
CA PHE A 289 -6.30 6.09 4.67
C PHE A 289 -7.35 5.31 3.88
N GLY A 290 -8.60 5.40 4.30
CA GLY A 290 -9.74 4.65 3.75
C GLY A 290 -9.88 3.24 4.32
N PHE A 291 -8.92 2.76 5.11
CA PHE A 291 -8.96 1.45 5.73
C PHE A 291 -10.05 1.36 6.81
N ASP A 292 -10.15 2.36 7.70
CA ASP A 292 -11.18 2.37 8.75
C ASP A 292 -12.58 2.40 8.14
N THR A 293 -12.77 3.20 7.10
CA THR A 293 -14.04 3.25 6.35
C THR A 293 -14.35 1.91 5.69
N ALA A 294 -13.35 1.26 5.08
CA ALA A 294 -13.55 -0.05 4.45
C ALA A 294 -13.94 -1.12 5.47
N VAL A 295 -13.31 -1.13 6.64
CA VAL A 295 -13.65 -2.06 7.73
C VAL A 295 -15.08 -1.80 8.24
N GLU A 296 -15.47 -0.54 8.41
CA GLU A 296 -16.83 -0.16 8.82
C GLU A 296 -17.88 -0.64 7.83
N GLU A 297 -17.68 -0.43 6.53
CA GLU A 297 -18.61 -0.90 5.50
C GLU A 297 -18.60 -2.42 5.35
N ALA A 298 -17.45 -3.05 5.54
CA ALA A 298 -17.38 -4.51 5.58
C ALA A 298 -18.20 -5.09 6.74
N GLN A 299 -18.21 -4.45 7.91
CA GLN A 299 -19.07 -4.85 9.03
C GLN A 299 -20.57 -4.76 8.68
N ARG A 300 -20.99 -3.72 7.94
CA ARG A 300 -22.39 -3.60 7.48
C ARG A 300 -22.78 -4.74 6.55
N ALA A 301 -21.87 -5.15 5.66
CA ALA A 301 -22.09 -6.29 4.78
C ALA A 301 -22.13 -7.62 5.55
N ILE A 302 -21.27 -7.79 6.56
CA ILE A 302 -21.25 -8.96 7.43
C ILE A 302 -22.55 -9.06 8.22
N ASN A 303 -23.02 -7.95 8.81
CA ASN A 303 -24.30 -7.91 9.53
C ASN A 303 -25.48 -8.29 8.63
N ALA A 304 -25.54 -7.80 7.40
CA ALA A 304 -26.57 -8.18 6.45
C ALA A 304 -26.51 -9.69 6.10
N ALA A 305 -25.30 -10.23 5.92
CA ALA A 305 -25.10 -11.66 5.68
C ALA A 305 -25.52 -12.52 6.87
N HIS A 306 -25.24 -12.06 8.09
CA HIS A 306 -25.63 -12.74 9.33
C HIS A 306 -27.16 -12.81 9.46
N VAL A 307 -27.84 -11.68 9.34
CA VAL A 307 -29.32 -11.61 9.44
C VAL A 307 -30.00 -12.51 8.38
N GLU A 308 -29.50 -12.51 7.15
CA GLU A 308 -30.01 -13.39 6.08
C GLU A 308 -29.74 -14.87 6.37
N ALA A 309 -28.57 -15.21 6.92
CA ALA A 309 -28.22 -16.58 7.24
C ALA A 309 -29.02 -17.12 8.45
N GLU A 310 -29.16 -16.32 9.50
CA GLU A 310 -29.93 -16.68 10.73
C GLU A 310 -31.40 -16.86 10.43
N SER A 311 -31.96 -16.10 9.47
CA SER A 311 -33.41 -16.14 9.16
C SER A 311 -33.85 -17.40 8.41
N ILE A 312 -32.93 -18.27 7.99
CA ILE A 312 -33.21 -19.44 7.14
C ILE A 312 -32.51 -20.67 7.72
N GLN A 313 -33.20 -21.81 7.71
CA GLN A 313 -32.59 -23.08 8.13
C GLN A 313 -31.39 -23.45 7.28
N ASN A 314 -30.30 -23.87 7.91
CA ASN A 314 -29.01 -24.17 7.27
C ASN A 314 -28.48 -23.00 6.42
N GLY A 315 -28.63 -21.78 6.94
CA GLY A 315 -28.20 -20.57 6.24
C GLY A 315 -26.68 -20.35 6.35
N ILE A 316 -26.02 -20.09 5.21
CA ILE A 316 -24.63 -19.63 5.18
C ILE A 316 -24.57 -18.26 4.52
N GLY A 317 -24.11 -17.26 5.26
CA GLY A 317 -23.73 -15.96 4.73
C GLY A 317 -22.25 -15.97 4.33
N LEU A 318 -21.94 -15.70 3.06
CA LEU A 318 -20.58 -15.61 2.57
C LEU A 318 -20.30 -14.21 2.06
N VAL A 319 -19.34 -13.52 2.69
CA VAL A 319 -18.95 -12.16 2.34
C VAL A 319 -17.52 -12.17 1.79
N LYS A 320 -17.36 -11.78 0.53
CA LYS A 320 -16.04 -11.59 -0.09
C LYS A 320 -15.60 -10.16 0.09
N LEU A 321 -14.45 -9.95 0.75
CA LEU A 321 -13.87 -8.64 0.99
C LEU A 321 -12.63 -8.40 0.14
N MET A 322 -12.27 -7.14 -0.01
CA MET A 322 -11.00 -6.75 -0.62
C MET A 322 -9.82 -7.25 0.24
N GLY A 323 -8.68 -7.38 -0.38
CA GLY A 323 -7.47 -7.93 0.24
C GLY A 323 -6.78 -8.90 -0.71
N ARG A 324 -6.01 -8.34 -1.67
CA ARG A 324 -5.36 -9.13 -2.73
C ARG A 324 -4.18 -9.91 -2.21
N HIS A 325 -3.31 -9.25 -1.44
CA HIS A 325 -2.06 -9.80 -0.89
C HIS A 325 -2.03 -9.78 0.63
N SER A 326 -3.02 -9.16 1.25
CA SER A 326 -3.14 -9.04 2.70
C SER A 326 -4.59 -9.16 3.16
N GLY A 327 -4.82 -9.88 4.25
CA GLY A 327 -6.13 -10.12 4.84
C GLY A 327 -6.56 -9.10 5.89
N TYR A 328 -5.94 -7.90 5.95
CA TYR A 328 -6.22 -6.93 7.03
C TYR A 328 -7.67 -6.49 7.11
N ILE A 329 -8.35 -6.22 5.98
CA ILE A 329 -9.76 -5.82 5.99
C ILE A 329 -10.62 -6.97 6.55
N ALA A 330 -10.43 -8.19 6.04
CA ALA A 330 -11.16 -9.37 6.51
C ALA A 330 -10.92 -9.63 8.00
N MET A 331 -9.67 -9.56 8.46
CA MET A 331 -9.32 -9.76 9.87
C MET A 331 -9.96 -8.70 10.78
N HIS A 332 -9.85 -7.41 10.44
CA HIS A 332 -10.40 -6.34 11.28
C HIS A 332 -11.92 -6.31 11.26
N ALA A 333 -12.54 -6.55 10.10
CA ALA A 333 -14.00 -6.64 10.00
C ALA A 333 -14.56 -7.82 10.79
N THR A 334 -13.91 -8.98 10.77
CA THR A 334 -14.25 -10.15 11.58
C THR A 334 -14.16 -9.84 13.07
N LEU A 335 -13.05 -9.26 13.52
CA LEU A 335 -12.87 -8.88 14.92
C LEU A 335 -13.84 -7.79 15.38
N GLY A 336 -14.23 -6.91 14.46
CA GLY A 336 -15.16 -5.82 14.74
C GLY A 336 -16.63 -6.26 14.82
N SER A 337 -17.07 -7.11 13.90
CA SER A 337 -18.47 -7.57 13.85
C SER A 337 -18.83 -8.57 14.94
N ARG A 338 -17.94 -9.49 15.25
CA ARG A 338 -18.15 -10.63 16.18
C ARG A 338 -19.10 -11.72 15.68
N ASP A 339 -19.67 -11.57 14.51
CA ASP A 339 -20.71 -12.47 13.95
C ASP A 339 -20.13 -13.47 12.94
N VAL A 340 -18.81 -13.47 12.76
CA VAL A 340 -18.11 -14.31 11.78
C VAL A 340 -17.63 -15.60 12.42
N ASP A 341 -17.99 -16.73 11.84
CA ASP A 341 -17.54 -18.06 12.27
C ASP A 341 -16.23 -18.48 11.59
N LEU A 342 -15.98 -17.98 10.36
CA LEU A 342 -14.79 -18.34 9.59
C LEU A 342 -14.25 -17.17 8.79
N CYS A 343 -12.99 -16.83 9.01
CA CYS A 343 -12.27 -15.80 8.26
C CYS A 343 -11.11 -16.41 7.48
N LEU A 344 -11.15 -16.28 6.14
CA LEU A 344 -10.14 -16.79 5.23
C LEU A 344 -9.31 -15.63 4.66
N VAL A 345 -8.00 -15.71 4.83
CA VAL A 345 -7.05 -14.66 4.41
C VAL A 345 -5.99 -15.24 3.46
N PRO A 346 -5.36 -14.42 2.60
CA PRO A 346 -4.34 -14.91 1.65
C PRO A 346 -3.13 -15.55 2.33
N GLU A 347 -2.80 -15.10 3.53
CA GLU A 347 -1.62 -15.54 4.28
C GLU A 347 -1.77 -16.95 4.88
N VAL A 348 -3.01 -17.45 4.97
CA VAL A 348 -3.29 -18.77 5.55
C VAL A 348 -3.91 -19.69 4.49
N PRO A 349 -3.18 -20.67 4.00
CA PRO A 349 -3.75 -21.67 3.12
C PRO A 349 -4.80 -22.49 3.87
N PHE A 350 -5.91 -22.80 3.21
CA PHE A 350 -6.98 -23.64 3.76
C PHE A 350 -7.27 -24.80 2.82
N TYR A 351 -8.00 -25.80 3.30
CA TYR A 351 -8.44 -26.94 2.51
C TYR A 351 -9.94 -27.24 2.79
N LEU A 352 -10.60 -27.82 1.79
CA LEU A 352 -12.04 -28.07 1.86
C LEU A 352 -12.37 -29.37 2.61
N ASP A 353 -11.77 -30.47 2.20
CA ASP A 353 -12.12 -31.82 2.64
C ASP A 353 -11.06 -32.42 3.58
N GLY A 354 -11.48 -33.35 4.42
CA GLY A 354 -10.64 -34.04 5.40
C GLY A 354 -10.79 -33.51 6.82
N PRO A 355 -10.11 -34.16 7.79
CA PRO A 355 -10.22 -33.81 9.20
C PRO A 355 -9.79 -32.35 9.47
N GLY A 356 -10.68 -31.58 10.10
CA GLY A 356 -10.46 -30.14 10.36
C GLY A 356 -10.56 -29.27 9.12
N GLY A 357 -11.07 -29.79 7.99
CA GLY A 357 -11.32 -29.01 6.78
C GLY A 357 -12.54 -28.09 6.89
N LEU A 358 -12.66 -27.19 5.92
CA LEU A 358 -13.73 -26.20 5.90
C LEU A 358 -15.12 -26.86 5.88
N ASN A 359 -15.32 -27.90 5.08
CA ASN A 359 -16.61 -28.59 4.95
C ASN A 359 -17.05 -29.26 6.26
N GLU A 360 -16.12 -29.89 6.98
CA GLU A 360 -16.39 -30.49 8.29
C GLU A 360 -16.76 -29.41 9.32
N PHE A 361 -16.01 -28.33 9.36
CA PHE A 361 -16.29 -27.20 10.25
C PHE A 361 -17.65 -26.55 9.95
N ALA A 362 -17.95 -26.31 8.67
CA ALA A 362 -19.24 -25.76 8.27
C ALA A 362 -20.42 -26.64 8.71
N LYS A 363 -20.28 -27.97 8.56
CA LYS A 363 -21.26 -28.94 9.03
C LYS A 363 -21.46 -28.89 10.55
N GLN A 364 -20.36 -28.82 11.29
CA GLN A 364 -20.41 -28.70 12.73
C GLN A 364 -21.15 -27.42 13.15
N ARG A 365 -20.78 -26.26 12.56
CA ARG A 365 -21.41 -24.97 12.90
C ARG A 365 -22.90 -24.92 12.56
N LEU A 366 -23.31 -25.45 11.40
CA LEU A 366 -24.71 -25.52 11.04
C LEU A 366 -25.52 -26.40 12.00
N ARG A 367 -24.93 -27.47 12.56
CA ARG A 367 -25.58 -28.32 13.56
C ARG A 367 -25.71 -27.65 14.95
N GLU A 368 -24.67 -26.89 15.33
CA GLU A 368 -24.62 -26.20 16.61
C GLU A 368 -25.49 -24.94 16.65
N ASN A 369 -25.42 -24.12 15.60
CA ASN A 369 -25.98 -22.77 15.56
C ASN A 369 -27.16 -22.63 14.58
N GLY A 370 -27.37 -23.58 13.66
CA GLY A 370 -28.37 -23.50 12.59
C GLY A 370 -27.96 -22.60 11.41
N HIS A 371 -26.96 -21.75 11.56
CA HIS A 371 -26.43 -20.83 10.55
C HIS A 371 -24.92 -20.64 10.70
N MET A 372 -24.30 -20.01 9.69
CA MET A 372 -22.86 -19.70 9.69
C MET A 372 -22.56 -18.48 8.84
N VAL A 373 -21.57 -17.67 9.25
CA VAL A 373 -21.05 -16.54 8.46
C VAL A 373 -19.58 -16.77 8.11
N ILE A 374 -19.29 -16.69 6.83
CA ILE A 374 -17.93 -16.84 6.27
C ILE A 374 -17.49 -15.50 5.67
N VAL A 375 -16.33 -15.03 6.08
CA VAL A 375 -15.64 -13.89 5.46
C VAL A 375 -14.42 -14.40 4.71
N VAL A 376 -14.27 -14.01 3.44
CA VAL A 376 -13.14 -14.41 2.61
C VAL A 376 -12.51 -13.20 1.94
N ALA A 377 -11.20 -13.02 2.08
CA ALA A 377 -10.45 -12.04 1.32
C ALA A 377 -10.27 -12.50 -0.12
N GLU A 378 -10.37 -11.58 -1.09
CA GLU A 378 -10.32 -11.90 -2.53
C GLU A 378 -9.06 -12.67 -2.97
N GLY A 379 -7.96 -12.52 -2.24
CA GLY A 379 -6.69 -13.21 -2.50
C GLY A 379 -6.56 -14.58 -1.86
N ALA A 380 -7.49 -14.97 -0.98
CA ALA A 380 -7.44 -16.27 -0.30
C ALA A 380 -7.76 -17.42 -1.27
N GLY A 381 -7.11 -18.58 -1.08
CA GLY A 381 -7.40 -19.81 -1.81
C GLY A 381 -7.17 -19.78 -3.31
N GLN A 382 -6.44 -18.81 -3.84
CA GLN A 382 -6.20 -18.68 -5.29
C GLN A 382 -5.48 -19.88 -5.90
N GLU A 383 -4.64 -20.58 -5.12
CA GLU A 383 -3.97 -21.80 -5.55
C GLU A 383 -4.96 -22.96 -5.70
N LEU A 384 -5.88 -23.12 -4.74
CA LEU A 384 -6.94 -24.14 -4.79
C LEU A 384 -7.86 -23.97 -6.01
N ILE A 385 -8.20 -22.72 -6.34
CA ILE A 385 -9.01 -22.43 -7.52
C ILE A 385 -8.22 -22.77 -8.78
N ALA A 386 -6.95 -22.39 -8.85
CA ALA A 386 -6.09 -22.66 -9.98
C ALA A 386 -5.97 -24.17 -10.27
N GLU A 387 -5.78 -24.97 -9.24
CA GLU A 387 -5.74 -26.43 -9.34
C GLU A 387 -7.08 -27.00 -9.85
N SER A 388 -8.22 -26.44 -9.40
CA SER A 388 -9.54 -26.92 -9.79
C SER A 388 -9.93 -26.59 -11.23
N VAL A 389 -9.39 -25.52 -11.82
CA VAL A 389 -9.73 -25.02 -13.18
C VAL A 389 -8.74 -25.55 -14.25
N GLY A 390 -7.59 -26.12 -13.84
CA GLY A 390 -6.65 -26.85 -14.73
C GLY A 390 -5.81 -25.98 -15.67
N SER A 391 -5.99 -24.67 -15.73
CA SER A 391 -5.09 -23.78 -16.46
C SER A 391 -5.16 -22.35 -15.91
N PHE A 392 -4.02 -21.75 -15.67
CA PHE A 392 -3.90 -20.39 -15.21
C PHE A 392 -3.00 -19.60 -16.17
N ASP A 393 -3.59 -18.99 -17.17
CA ASP A 393 -2.89 -17.94 -17.89
C ASP A 393 -2.65 -16.78 -16.93
N LYS A 394 -1.39 -16.35 -16.83
CA LYS A 394 -0.96 -15.22 -15.99
C LYS A 394 -1.47 -13.90 -16.56
N LEU A 395 -2.78 -13.73 -16.61
CA LEU A 395 -3.41 -12.48 -17.01
C LEU A 395 -3.12 -11.43 -15.94
N SER A 396 -2.60 -10.29 -16.37
CA SER A 396 -2.38 -9.13 -15.52
C SER A 396 -3.19 -7.93 -15.99
N ASP A 397 -3.55 -7.05 -15.04
CA ASP A 397 -4.18 -5.77 -15.37
C ASP A 397 -3.15 -4.78 -15.96
N ALA A 398 -3.64 -3.62 -16.42
CA ALA A 398 -2.80 -2.57 -17.00
C ALA A 398 -1.74 -1.97 -16.03
N SER A 399 -1.78 -2.32 -14.76
CA SER A 399 -0.80 -1.95 -13.74
C SER A 399 0.17 -3.09 -13.42
N GLY A 400 0.06 -4.24 -14.10
CA GLY A 400 0.89 -5.41 -13.88
C GLY A 400 0.47 -6.29 -12.70
N ASN A 401 -0.71 -6.05 -12.09
CA ASN A 401 -1.22 -6.91 -11.03
C ASN A 401 -1.90 -8.14 -11.63
N ARG A 402 -1.65 -9.32 -11.05
CA ARG A 402 -2.31 -10.57 -11.43
C ARG A 402 -3.83 -10.42 -11.28
N LEU A 403 -4.59 -10.85 -12.27
CA LEU A 403 -6.04 -10.97 -12.14
C LEU A 403 -6.36 -12.15 -11.22
N LEU A 404 -7.26 -11.94 -10.28
CA LEU A 404 -7.71 -12.97 -9.34
C LEU A 404 -9.00 -13.61 -9.85
N LEU A 405 -9.16 -14.91 -9.58
CA LEU A 405 -10.43 -15.61 -9.75
C LEU A 405 -11.36 -15.29 -8.58
N ASP A 406 -12.68 -15.41 -8.82
CA ASP A 406 -13.67 -15.13 -7.78
C ASP A 406 -13.75 -16.28 -6.78
N VAL A 407 -12.99 -16.15 -5.68
CA VAL A 407 -12.97 -17.13 -4.59
C VAL A 407 -14.33 -17.25 -3.91
N GLY A 408 -15.11 -16.18 -3.83
CA GLY A 408 -16.42 -16.20 -3.20
C GLY A 408 -17.41 -17.09 -3.98
N LEU A 409 -17.55 -16.87 -5.29
CA LEU A 409 -18.41 -17.71 -6.14
C LEU A 409 -17.93 -19.16 -6.19
N TRP A 410 -16.62 -19.38 -6.30
CA TRP A 410 -16.04 -20.71 -6.29
C TRP A 410 -16.35 -21.46 -4.98
N LEU A 411 -16.17 -20.80 -3.83
CA LEU A 411 -16.45 -21.37 -2.52
C LEU A 411 -17.95 -21.68 -2.33
N CYS A 412 -18.82 -20.79 -2.80
CA CYS A 412 -20.26 -21.01 -2.83
C CYS A 412 -20.64 -22.30 -3.58
N GLN A 413 -20.02 -22.52 -4.74
CA GLN A 413 -20.30 -23.71 -5.54
C GLN A 413 -19.78 -24.98 -4.85
N LYS A 414 -18.57 -24.94 -4.29
CA LYS A 414 -17.96 -26.09 -3.59
C LYS A 414 -18.76 -26.48 -2.35
N LEU A 415 -19.20 -25.53 -1.55
CA LEU A 415 -20.05 -25.79 -0.38
C LEU A 415 -21.39 -26.41 -0.80
N LYS A 416 -22.06 -25.85 -1.81
CA LYS A 416 -23.33 -26.43 -2.31
C LYS A 416 -23.15 -27.85 -2.81
N ASP A 417 -22.12 -28.10 -3.61
CA ASP A 417 -21.83 -29.44 -4.15
C ASP A 417 -21.57 -30.46 -3.04
N HIS A 418 -20.84 -30.07 -2.00
CA HIS A 418 -20.55 -30.94 -0.87
C HIS A 418 -21.82 -31.28 -0.08
N PHE A 419 -22.61 -30.27 0.30
CA PHE A 419 -23.81 -30.48 1.12
C PHE A 419 -24.93 -31.25 0.38
N VAL A 420 -25.11 -31.03 -0.92
CA VAL A 420 -26.08 -31.78 -1.75
C VAL A 420 -25.66 -33.25 -1.88
N LYS A 421 -24.37 -33.53 -2.10
CA LYS A 421 -23.87 -34.90 -2.30
C LYS A 421 -23.87 -35.71 -1.02
N GLU A 422 -23.42 -35.15 0.09
CA GLU A 422 -23.20 -35.91 1.32
C GLU A 422 -24.40 -35.91 2.27
N PHE A 423 -25.15 -34.80 2.35
CA PHE A 423 -26.16 -34.65 3.40
C PHE A 423 -27.59 -34.71 2.88
N LYS A 424 -27.81 -34.56 1.56
CA LYS A 424 -29.15 -34.47 0.97
C LYS A 424 -30.02 -33.38 1.59
N GLU A 425 -29.44 -32.49 2.38
CA GLU A 425 -30.12 -31.39 3.04
C GLU A 425 -29.99 -30.11 2.20
N PRO A 426 -31.03 -29.27 2.13
CA PRO A 426 -30.95 -28.01 1.42
C PRO A 426 -30.03 -27.05 2.18
N LEU A 427 -29.01 -26.52 1.49
CA LEU A 427 -28.14 -25.46 1.98
C LEU A 427 -28.61 -24.12 1.40
N ASN A 428 -28.90 -23.17 2.26
CA ASN A 428 -29.27 -21.82 1.90
C ASN A 428 -28.06 -20.89 1.97
N LEU A 429 -27.41 -20.63 0.83
CA LEU A 429 -26.20 -19.83 0.76
C LEU A 429 -26.46 -18.46 0.16
N LYS A 430 -26.12 -17.41 0.90
CA LYS A 430 -26.21 -15.99 0.54
C LYS A 430 -24.82 -15.43 0.31
N TYR A 431 -24.56 -14.97 -0.92
CA TYR A 431 -23.28 -14.39 -1.29
C TYR A 431 -23.37 -12.88 -1.40
N ILE A 432 -22.48 -12.18 -0.72
CA ILE A 432 -22.36 -10.72 -0.74
C ILE A 432 -20.95 -10.34 -1.19
N ASP A 433 -20.87 -9.54 -2.25
CA ASP A 433 -19.63 -8.91 -2.73
C ASP A 433 -19.75 -7.38 -2.61
N PRO A 434 -19.31 -6.78 -1.49
CA PRO A 434 -19.41 -5.34 -1.29
C PRO A 434 -18.23 -4.56 -1.89
N THR A 435 -17.44 -5.14 -2.80
CA THR A 435 -16.20 -4.54 -3.35
C THR A 435 -16.37 -3.09 -3.77
N TYR A 436 -17.45 -2.75 -4.48
CA TYR A 436 -17.69 -1.36 -4.91
C TYR A 436 -18.24 -0.49 -3.78
N MET A 437 -18.97 -1.07 -2.85
CA MET A 437 -19.57 -0.37 -1.71
C MET A 437 -18.50 0.08 -0.71
N VAL A 438 -17.46 -0.73 -0.46
CA VAL A 438 -16.41 -0.38 0.51
C VAL A 438 -15.40 0.64 -0.01
N ARG A 439 -15.24 0.82 -1.32
CA ARG A 439 -14.21 1.70 -1.90
C ARG A 439 -14.71 2.98 -2.56
N ALA A 440 -16.00 3.05 -2.93
CA ALA A 440 -16.56 4.16 -3.72
C ALA A 440 -17.40 5.14 -2.90
N ILE A 441 -17.26 5.11 -1.59
CA ILE A 441 -18.01 5.93 -0.63
C ILE A 441 -17.15 7.06 -0.04
N PRO A 442 -17.77 8.09 0.56
CA PRO A 442 -17.04 9.08 1.35
C PRO A 442 -16.35 8.43 2.55
N SER A 443 -15.21 8.99 2.95
CA SER A 443 -14.50 8.54 4.15
C SER A 443 -15.25 8.90 5.44
N ASN A 444 -15.14 8.02 6.44
CA ASN A 444 -15.66 8.28 7.77
C ASN A 444 -14.85 9.36 8.51
N ALA A 445 -15.25 9.71 9.74
CA ALA A 445 -14.61 10.77 10.51
C ALA A 445 -13.13 10.49 10.83
N SER A 446 -12.77 9.24 11.14
CA SER A 446 -11.38 8.84 11.42
C SER A 446 -10.49 9.06 10.19
N ASP A 447 -10.92 8.53 9.05
CA ASP A 447 -10.19 8.69 7.79
C ASP A 447 -10.16 10.13 7.30
N ASN A 448 -11.20 10.94 7.54
CA ASN A 448 -11.20 12.37 7.19
C ASN A 448 -10.12 13.14 7.93
N VAL A 449 -9.99 12.96 9.25
CA VAL A 449 -8.92 13.57 10.05
C VAL A 449 -7.55 13.10 9.57
N TYR A 450 -7.42 11.81 9.30
CA TYR A 450 -6.17 11.24 8.81
C TYR A 450 -5.77 11.80 7.44
N CYS A 451 -6.71 11.90 6.50
CA CYS A 451 -6.48 12.53 5.19
C CYS A 451 -6.02 13.99 5.30
N THR A 452 -6.59 14.74 6.25
CA THR A 452 -6.18 16.13 6.53
C THR A 452 -4.72 16.19 6.99
N LEU A 453 -4.34 15.34 7.93
CA LEU A 453 -2.96 15.29 8.45
C LEU A 453 -1.96 14.88 7.38
N LEU A 454 -2.30 13.91 6.52
CA LEU A 454 -1.47 13.51 5.37
C LEU A 454 -1.26 14.67 4.40
N ALA A 455 -2.36 15.34 4.01
CA ALA A 455 -2.33 16.45 3.07
C ALA A 455 -1.47 17.61 3.59
N HIS A 456 -1.68 18.03 4.84
CA HIS A 456 -0.90 19.10 5.45
C HIS A 456 0.58 18.74 5.59
N SER A 457 0.89 17.51 6.00
CA SER A 457 2.27 17.04 6.09
C SER A 457 2.97 17.05 4.72
N ALA A 458 2.27 16.63 3.64
CA ALA A 458 2.81 16.68 2.29
C ALA A 458 3.11 18.11 1.83
N ILE A 459 2.21 19.07 2.13
CA ILE A 459 2.42 20.49 1.82
C ILE A 459 3.63 21.05 2.57
N HIS A 460 3.72 20.79 3.87
CA HIS A 460 4.83 21.27 4.69
C HIS A 460 6.18 20.74 4.20
N GLY A 461 6.24 19.46 3.82
CA GLY A 461 7.43 18.85 3.25
C GLY A 461 7.82 19.46 1.92
N ALA A 462 6.84 19.69 1.03
CA ALA A 462 7.07 20.32 -0.27
C ALA A 462 7.59 21.74 -0.14
N MET A 463 6.98 22.54 0.72
CA MET A 463 7.42 23.93 0.97
C MET A 463 8.82 23.98 1.60
N ALA A 464 9.15 23.02 2.46
CA ALA A 464 10.48 22.87 3.07
C ALA A 464 11.54 22.33 2.12
N GLY A 465 11.22 22.03 0.86
CA GLY A 465 12.19 21.56 -0.17
C GLY A 465 12.48 20.07 -0.15
N TYR A 466 11.83 19.27 0.71
CA TYR A 466 11.93 17.82 0.66
C TYR A 466 11.28 17.29 -0.63
N CYS A 467 11.87 16.26 -1.23
CA CYS A 467 11.47 15.73 -2.52
C CYS A 467 11.59 14.20 -2.56
N GLY A 468 10.89 13.52 -3.48
CA GLY A 468 10.97 12.07 -3.59
C GLY A 468 10.52 11.34 -2.32
N PHE A 469 9.63 11.94 -1.56
CA PHE A 469 9.12 11.40 -0.31
C PHE A 469 7.64 11.02 -0.40
N THR A 470 7.24 10.11 0.47
CA THR A 470 5.83 9.85 0.80
C THR A 470 5.58 10.20 2.26
N VAL A 471 4.31 10.43 2.60
CA VAL A 471 3.90 10.79 3.97
C VAL A 471 3.09 9.66 4.58
N GLY A 472 3.38 9.30 5.82
CA GLY A 472 2.60 8.32 6.57
C GLY A 472 2.87 8.37 8.07
N PRO A 473 1.97 7.84 8.90
CA PRO A 473 2.20 7.72 10.34
C PRO A 473 3.10 6.52 10.62
N VAL A 474 4.09 6.76 11.45
CA VAL A 474 4.96 5.76 12.06
C VAL A 474 4.89 5.98 13.57
N ASN A 475 4.44 4.98 14.32
CA ASN A 475 4.20 5.10 15.76
C ASN A 475 3.35 6.33 16.12
N ASN A 476 2.22 6.51 15.41
CA ASN A 476 1.29 7.63 15.56
C ASN A 476 1.89 9.03 15.31
N ARG A 477 3.04 9.11 14.63
CA ARG A 477 3.68 10.37 14.23
C ARG A 477 3.87 10.40 12.72
N HIS A 478 3.41 11.46 12.06
CA HIS A 478 3.61 11.63 10.64
C HIS A 478 5.09 11.83 10.32
N CYS A 479 5.57 11.09 9.31
CA CYS A 479 6.97 11.09 8.86
C CYS A 479 7.06 11.33 7.36
N TYR A 480 8.21 11.84 6.93
CA TYR A 480 8.66 11.77 5.55
C TYR A 480 9.46 10.49 5.36
N ILE A 481 9.04 9.67 4.40
CA ILE A 481 9.59 8.36 4.12
C ILE A 481 10.05 8.35 2.66
N PRO A 482 11.26 7.88 2.32
CA PRO A 482 11.68 7.76 0.92
C PRO A 482 10.69 6.89 0.14
N ILE A 483 10.28 7.35 -1.07
CA ILE A 483 9.30 6.60 -1.90
C ILE A 483 9.82 5.20 -2.24
N SER A 484 11.12 5.05 -2.49
CA SER A 484 11.77 3.76 -2.75
C SER A 484 11.51 2.76 -1.63
N ARG A 485 11.51 3.21 -0.39
CA ARG A 485 11.31 2.38 0.79
C ARG A 485 9.87 1.84 0.90
N VAL A 486 8.90 2.70 0.61
CA VAL A 486 7.47 2.33 0.64
C VAL A 486 7.11 1.29 -0.43
N THR A 487 7.84 1.31 -1.55
CA THR A 487 7.57 0.41 -2.69
C THR A 487 8.39 -0.87 -2.68
N ALA A 488 9.30 -1.05 -1.73
CA ALA A 488 10.21 -2.19 -1.66
C ALA A 488 9.49 -3.48 -1.25
N THR A 489 8.69 -3.41 -0.20
CA THR A 489 8.01 -4.55 0.42
C THR A 489 6.53 -4.27 0.64
N GLN A 490 5.73 -5.32 0.73
CA GLN A 490 4.30 -5.25 1.06
C GLN A 490 4.07 -5.90 2.42
N ARG A 491 3.27 -5.24 3.25
CA ARG A 491 2.85 -5.75 4.55
C ARG A 491 1.78 -6.81 4.37
N GLN A 492 1.93 -7.91 5.10
CA GLN A 492 0.96 -9.00 5.18
C GLN A 492 0.51 -9.18 6.63
N VAL A 493 -0.62 -9.86 6.82
CA VAL A 493 -1.07 -10.24 8.17
C VAL A 493 -0.05 -11.20 8.77
N ASN A 494 0.52 -10.80 9.90
CA ASN A 494 1.43 -11.67 10.63
C ASN A 494 0.62 -12.71 11.42
N ILE A 495 0.61 -13.95 10.94
CA ILE A 495 -0.11 -15.07 11.58
C ILE A 495 0.49 -15.50 12.91
N ALA A 496 1.70 -15.05 13.25
CA ALA A 496 2.31 -15.23 14.57
C ALA A 496 1.97 -14.11 15.56
N ASP A 497 1.27 -13.06 15.12
CA ASP A 497 0.90 -11.93 15.96
C ASP A 497 -0.35 -12.22 16.81
N ARG A 498 -0.45 -11.48 17.91
CA ARG A 498 -1.58 -11.55 18.84
C ARG A 498 -2.93 -11.20 18.21
N MET A 499 -2.96 -10.38 17.17
CA MET A 499 -4.20 -10.03 16.47
C MET A 499 -4.77 -11.22 15.72
N TRP A 500 -3.93 -11.99 15.03
CA TRP A 500 -4.35 -13.23 14.39
C TRP A 500 -4.79 -14.28 15.41
N ALA A 501 -4.04 -14.45 16.51
CA ALA A 501 -4.43 -15.36 17.59
C ALA A 501 -5.79 -14.99 18.20
N ARG A 502 -6.09 -13.69 18.37
CA ARG A 502 -7.41 -13.23 18.83
C ARG A 502 -8.52 -13.57 17.83
N LEU A 503 -8.28 -13.41 16.54
CA LEU A 503 -9.23 -13.78 15.52
C LEU A 503 -9.57 -15.27 15.61
N VAL A 504 -8.57 -16.14 15.57
CA VAL A 504 -8.76 -17.59 15.62
C VAL A 504 -9.48 -18.01 16.90
N SER A 505 -9.15 -17.43 18.06
CA SER A 505 -9.81 -17.72 19.32
C SER A 505 -11.23 -17.17 19.41
N SER A 506 -11.58 -16.09 18.71
CA SER A 506 -12.93 -15.52 18.72
C SER A 506 -13.89 -16.22 17.76
N THR A 507 -13.39 -16.77 16.67
CA THR A 507 -14.17 -17.51 15.67
C THR A 507 -14.25 -19.00 15.99
N ASN A 508 -13.35 -19.51 16.84
CA ASN A 508 -13.14 -20.95 17.07
C ASN A 508 -12.92 -21.75 15.76
N GLN A 509 -12.46 -21.06 14.70
CA GLN A 509 -12.21 -21.67 13.40
C GLN A 509 -11.05 -22.66 13.46
N PRO A 510 -11.01 -23.64 12.53
CA PRO A 510 -9.91 -24.57 12.43
C PRO A 510 -8.58 -23.85 12.19
N ASN A 511 -7.53 -24.31 12.84
CA ASN A 511 -6.18 -23.89 12.50
C ASN A 511 -5.70 -24.69 11.29
N PHE A 512 -5.88 -24.12 10.09
CA PHE A 512 -5.43 -24.73 8.83
C PHE A 512 -3.90 -24.82 8.70
N VAL A 513 -3.17 -24.08 9.53
CA VAL A 513 -1.71 -24.15 9.58
C VAL A 513 -1.31 -25.28 10.53
N CYS A 514 -0.88 -26.41 9.97
CA CYS A 514 -0.31 -27.47 10.77
C CYS A 514 0.92 -26.92 11.52
N TYR A 515 0.88 -26.89 12.86
CA TYR A 515 1.91 -26.30 13.72
C TYR A 515 3.34 -26.71 13.31
N ASN A 516 3.55 -27.97 12.94
CA ASN A 516 4.85 -28.46 12.48
C ASN A 516 5.30 -27.87 11.14
N LYS A 517 4.38 -27.58 10.20
CA LYS A 517 4.73 -26.90 8.93
C LYS A 517 5.02 -25.44 9.15
N PHE A 518 4.30 -24.81 10.06
CA PHE A 518 4.50 -23.41 10.44
C PHE A 518 5.86 -23.20 11.11
N VAL A 519 6.22 -24.04 12.08
CA VAL A 519 7.54 -23.99 12.74
C VAL A 519 8.67 -24.24 11.73
N GLN A 520 8.50 -25.19 10.79
CA GLN A 520 9.49 -25.43 9.72
C GLN A 520 9.61 -24.24 8.75
N GLN A 521 8.52 -23.54 8.44
CA GLN A 521 8.56 -22.32 7.61
C GLN A 521 9.21 -21.15 8.35
N LEU A 522 8.91 -20.94 9.62
CA LEU A 522 9.58 -19.93 10.45
C LEU A 522 11.08 -20.19 10.58
N HIS A 523 11.48 -21.46 10.79
CA HIS A 523 12.90 -21.81 10.80
C HIS A 523 13.57 -21.59 9.45
N LYS A 524 12.91 -21.88 8.33
CA LYS A 524 13.42 -21.57 6.99
C LYS A 524 13.54 -20.06 6.74
N GLN A 525 12.56 -19.27 7.13
CA GLN A 525 12.62 -17.82 6.98
C GLN A 525 13.68 -17.19 7.87
N ASN A 526 13.80 -17.64 9.13
CA ASN A 526 14.85 -17.17 10.02
C ASN A 526 16.26 -17.60 9.54
N THR A 527 16.38 -18.78 8.93
CA THR A 527 17.66 -19.23 8.37
C THR A 527 18.02 -18.46 7.09
N LEU A 528 17.04 -18.11 6.27
CA LEU A 528 17.24 -17.25 5.10
C LEU A 528 17.60 -15.82 5.51
N ASN A 529 16.90 -15.23 6.48
CA ASN A 529 17.21 -13.90 6.99
C ASN A 529 18.59 -13.85 7.68
N GLN A 530 18.98 -14.90 8.42
CA GLN A 530 20.34 -15.01 8.98
C GLN A 530 21.41 -15.22 7.90
N ALA A 531 21.10 -15.94 6.82
CA ALA A 531 22.03 -16.10 5.70
C ALA A 531 22.22 -14.77 4.94
N ASP A 532 21.14 -14.01 4.73
CA ASP A 532 21.20 -12.70 4.10
C ASP A 532 21.93 -11.66 4.99
N GLU A 533 21.75 -11.71 6.32
CA GLU A 533 22.51 -10.90 7.27
C GLU A 533 24.01 -11.27 7.29
N ILE A 534 24.34 -12.57 7.27
CA ILE A 534 25.73 -13.03 7.22
C ILE A 534 26.38 -12.65 5.90
N GLU A 535 25.67 -12.76 4.76
CA GLU A 535 26.18 -12.38 3.45
C GLU A 535 26.38 -10.85 3.36
N SER A 536 25.50 -10.05 3.94
CA SER A 536 25.68 -8.60 4.03
C SER A 536 26.86 -8.20 4.93
N TYR A 537 27.08 -8.95 6.02
CA TYR A 537 28.22 -8.72 6.92
C TYR A 537 29.55 -9.07 6.26
N VAL A 538 29.61 -10.21 5.55
CA VAL A 538 30.80 -10.64 4.81
C VAL A 538 31.15 -9.67 3.68
N VAL A 539 30.16 -9.15 2.95
CA VAL A 539 30.37 -8.15 1.89
C VAL A 539 30.88 -6.82 2.48
N ALA A 540 30.39 -6.41 3.65
CA ALA A 540 30.87 -5.21 4.36
C ALA A 540 32.32 -5.36 4.86
N GLU A 541 32.70 -6.56 5.33
CA GLU A 541 34.04 -6.86 5.82
C GLU A 541 35.06 -6.95 4.66
N ILE A 542 34.68 -7.54 3.53
CA ILE A 542 35.51 -7.58 2.30
C ILE A 542 35.71 -6.15 1.76
N SER A 543 34.72 -5.30 1.83
CA SER A 543 34.81 -3.90 1.39
C SER A 543 35.74 -3.07 2.29
N LYS A 544 35.78 -3.35 3.59
CA LYS A 544 36.70 -2.74 4.55
C LYS A 544 38.15 -3.21 4.34
N SER A 545 38.36 -4.49 4.04
CA SER A 545 39.70 -5.04 3.81
C SER A 545 40.32 -4.58 2.48
N ALA A 546 39.49 -4.25 1.49
CA ALA A 546 39.94 -3.68 0.21
C ALA A 546 40.36 -2.20 0.31
N ALA A 547 39.89 -1.48 1.34
CA ALA A 547 40.21 -0.06 1.57
C ALA A 547 41.47 0.16 2.44
N THR A 548 42.08 -0.91 3.00
CA THR A 548 43.28 -0.84 3.84
C THR A 548 44.43 -1.63 3.25
N SER A 549 44.91 -1.22 2.05
CA SER A 549 46.21 -1.63 1.55
C SER A 549 47.21 -0.48 1.76
N PRO A 550 48.13 -0.56 2.71
CA PRO A 550 49.22 0.41 2.76
C PRO A 550 50.33 -0.02 1.81
N SER A 551 50.83 0.98 1.10
CA SER A 551 52.04 0.94 0.31
C SER A 551 53.24 0.47 1.14
N SER A 552 54.01 -0.40 0.51
CA SER A 552 55.28 -0.95 0.98
C SER A 552 56.32 0.11 1.37
N SER A 553 56.91 -0.06 2.53
CA SER A 553 58.33 0.24 2.74
C SER A 553 58.95 -0.74 3.73
N SER A 554 60.08 -1.27 3.30
CA SER A 554 60.99 -2.22 3.92
C SER A 554 61.52 -1.81 5.28
N ASP A 555 61.72 -2.75 6.18
CA ASP A 555 62.97 -3.18 6.79
C ASP A 555 62.79 -3.84 8.17
N GLY A 556 63.54 -4.93 8.40
CA GLY A 556 64.14 -5.20 9.72
C GLY A 556 63.57 -6.31 10.60
N ASN A 557 64.10 -7.49 10.44
CA ASN A 557 64.59 -8.47 11.42
C ASN A 557 64.02 -8.48 12.90
N GLY A 558 63.60 -9.68 13.36
CA GLY A 558 63.50 -9.96 14.78
C GLY A 558 62.76 -11.25 15.16
N ASN A 559 63.52 -12.29 15.50
CA ASN A 559 63.12 -13.56 16.07
C ASN A 559 62.26 -13.45 17.34
N GLY A 560 61.29 -14.36 17.50
CA GLY A 560 60.66 -14.58 18.80
C GLY A 560 59.63 -15.72 18.84
N HIS A 561 60.06 -16.85 19.38
CA HIS A 561 59.20 -17.98 19.76
C HIS A 561 58.10 -17.60 20.75
N ALA A 562 56.89 -18.12 20.61
CA ALA A 562 56.02 -18.51 21.75
C ALA A 562 54.79 -19.37 21.35
N LYS A 563 54.79 -20.51 21.85
CA LYS A 563 53.78 -21.43 22.46
C LYS A 563 52.31 -21.33 22.07
N ARG A 564 51.83 -22.49 21.58
CA ARG A 564 50.42 -22.94 21.51
C ARG A 564 49.84 -23.04 22.93
N GLY A 565 48.65 -22.48 23.12
CA GLY A 565 47.77 -22.74 24.27
C GLY A 565 46.36 -23.10 23.76
N ASN A 566 45.98 -24.34 24.00
CA ASN A 566 44.62 -24.85 23.84
C ASN A 566 43.71 -24.15 24.85
N LYS A 567 42.55 -23.65 24.39
CA LYS A 567 41.42 -23.32 25.29
C LYS A 567 40.20 -24.12 24.84
N GLU A 568 39.76 -24.95 25.78
CA GLU A 568 38.54 -25.76 25.74
C GLU A 568 37.29 -24.87 25.70
N ILE A 569 36.29 -25.34 25.00
CA ILE A 569 34.93 -24.75 24.87
C ILE A 569 34.08 -25.39 25.98
N PRO A 570 33.39 -24.60 26.84
CA PRO A 570 32.42 -25.16 27.79
C PRO A 570 31.13 -25.60 27.11
N GLN A 571 30.72 -26.83 27.41
CA GLN A 571 29.38 -27.35 27.07
C GLN A 571 28.33 -26.68 27.97
N MET A 572 27.28 -26.13 27.37
CA MET A 572 26.08 -25.67 28.06
C MET A 572 25.06 -26.82 28.14
N GLU A 573 24.77 -27.25 29.36
CA GLU A 573 23.65 -28.13 29.69
C GLU A 573 22.31 -27.44 29.46
N ILE A 574 21.45 -28.08 28.70
CA ILE A 574 20.04 -27.67 28.50
C ILE A 574 19.19 -28.33 29.57
N SER A 575 18.76 -27.58 30.57
CA SER A 575 17.81 -28.04 31.56
C SER A 575 16.36 -27.93 31.01
N ASN A 576 15.73 -29.09 30.83
CA ASN A 576 14.31 -29.21 30.57
C ASN A 576 13.50 -28.79 31.80
N ARG A 577 12.77 -27.65 31.74
CA ARG A 577 11.63 -27.39 32.62
C ARG A 577 10.33 -27.47 31.83
N ARG A 578 9.55 -28.50 32.12
CA ARG A 578 8.14 -28.63 31.76
C ARG A 578 7.34 -27.58 32.54
N TYR A 579 6.47 -26.86 31.83
CA TYR A 579 5.32 -26.18 32.45
C TYR A 579 4.04 -26.78 31.85
N VAL A 580 3.19 -27.16 32.79
CA VAL A 580 1.81 -27.63 32.65
C VAL A 580 0.93 -26.52 32.07
#